data_1063ca2abcb9539095917360988c0d0f
#
_entry.id   1063ca2abcb9539095917360988c0d0f
#
_cell.length_a   1.000
_cell.length_b   1.000
_cell.length_c   1.000
_cell.angle_alpha   90.00
_cell.angle_beta   90.00
_cell.angle_gamma   90.00
#
_symmetry.space_group_name_H-M   'P 1'
#
loop_
_entity.id
_entity.type
_entity.pdbx_description
1 polymer ?
#
loop_
_entity_poly.entity_id
_entity_poly.type
_entity_poly.pdbx_seq_one_letter_code
_entity_poly.pdbx_strand_id
1 'polypeptide(L)'
;MIAKILAKGFASDIVGYVMREFHDKEKYTADTWRVIDSDGILGNDYRRIVDSLDIGVSLNRKISKPIGHISVSFDKADLPRLTDDFMVLLAKEYMERMGIKDTQYLIVRHLETDSPHFHIVYN
;
A
#
# COMPACT_ATOMS: atom_id res chain seq x y z
N MET A 1 16.30 -6.23 0.49
CA MET A 1 15.09 -5.44 0.80
C MET A 1 15.45 -3.98 0.92
N ILE A 2 14.80 -3.14 0.15
CA ILE A 2 15.00 -1.70 0.17
C ILE A 2 13.66 -1.04 0.43
N ALA A 3 13.56 -0.28 1.53
CA ALA A 3 12.36 0.47 1.88
C ALA A 3 12.56 1.95 1.55
N LYS A 4 11.57 2.56 0.89
CA LYS A 4 11.56 3.98 0.57
C LYS A 4 10.32 4.63 1.17
N ILE A 5 10.52 5.67 1.96
CA ILE A 5 9.43 6.47 2.49
C ILE A 5 9.11 7.55 1.45
N LEU A 6 7.91 7.47 0.89
CA LEU A 6 7.47 8.38 -0.15
C LEU A 6 6.69 9.55 0.45
N ALA A 7 6.36 10.54 -0.36
CA ALA A 7 5.65 11.72 0.11
C ALA A 7 4.27 11.37 0.65
N LYS A 8 3.90 11.95 1.79
CA LYS A 8 2.55 11.86 2.35
C LYS A 8 1.57 12.66 1.48
N GLY A 9 0.30 12.28 1.52
CA GLY A 9 -0.70 12.94 0.69
C GLY A 9 -2.12 12.58 1.10
N PHE A 10 -3.02 12.58 0.10
CA PHE A 10 -4.43 12.26 0.27
C PHE A 10 -4.71 10.83 -0.19
N ALA A 11 -5.72 10.21 0.42
CA ALA A 11 -6.08 8.82 0.13
C ALA A 11 -6.36 8.60 -1.36
N SER A 12 -7.13 9.49 -1.99
CA SER A 12 -7.50 9.35 -3.40
C SER A 12 -6.29 9.27 -4.32
N ASP A 13 -5.26 10.08 -4.07
CA ASP A 13 -4.07 10.13 -4.91
C ASP A 13 -3.17 8.90 -4.68
N ILE A 14 -2.90 8.58 -3.43
CA ILE A 14 -1.98 7.50 -3.08
C ILE A 14 -2.58 6.13 -3.41
N VAL A 15 -3.84 5.90 -3.05
CA VAL A 15 -4.53 4.64 -3.36
C VAL A 15 -4.68 4.49 -4.87
N GLY A 16 -5.01 5.58 -5.58
CA GLY A 16 -5.09 5.58 -7.03
C GLY A 16 -3.78 5.17 -7.69
N TYR A 17 -2.67 5.65 -7.14
CA TYR A 17 -1.34 5.28 -7.63
C TYR A 17 -1.03 3.80 -7.38
N VAL A 18 -1.21 3.30 -6.15
CA VAL A 18 -0.83 1.92 -5.82
C VAL A 18 -1.77 0.89 -6.45
N MET A 19 -3.02 1.23 -6.66
CA MET A 19 -3.98 0.39 -7.37
C MET A 19 -3.99 0.64 -8.88
N ARG A 20 -3.11 1.52 -9.35
CA ARG A 20 -2.95 1.85 -10.77
C ARG A 20 -4.25 2.31 -11.43
N GLU A 21 -5.11 2.98 -10.67
CA GLU A 21 -6.41 3.44 -11.14
C GLU A 21 -6.29 4.51 -12.24
N PHE A 22 -5.25 5.35 -12.16
CA PHE A 22 -5.01 6.45 -13.09
C PHE A 22 -3.93 6.13 -14.13
N HIS A 23 -3.44 4.89 -14.18
CA HIS A 23 -2.47 4.47 -15.18
C HIS A 23 -3.15 3.98 -16.45
N ASP A 24 -2.38 3.90 -17.53
CA ASP A 24 -2.84 3.39 -18.81
C ASP A 24 -3.34 1.94 -18.65
N LYS A 25 -4.63 1.73 -18.88
CA LYS A 25 -5.27 0.42 -18.76
C LYS A 25 -4.83 -0.56 -19.86
N GLU A 26 -4.27 -0.08 -20.95
CA GLU A 26 -3.66 -0.95 -21.96
C GLU A 26 -2.35 -1.54 -21.47
N LYS A 27 -1.61 -0.77 -20.67
CA LYS A 27 -0.32 -1.19 -20.10
C LYS A 27 -0.48 -1.95 -18.80
N TYR A 28 -1.46 -1.60 -17.97
CA TYR A 28 -1.68 -2.19 -16.65
C TYR A 28 -3.08 -2.79 -16.58
N THR A 29 -3.15 -4.13 -16.61
CA THR A 29 -4.40 -4.85 -16.41
C THR A 29 -4.68 -5.04 -14.93
N ALA A 30 -5.88 -5.50 -14.59
CA ALA A 30 -6.26 -5.78 -13.21
C ALA A 30 -5.37 -6.84 -12.53
N ASP A 31 -4.63 -7.64 -13.31
CA ASP A 31 -3.75 -8.68 -12.79
C ASP A 31 -2.36 -8.18 -12.40
N THR A 32 -2.08 -6.88 -12.56
CA THR A 32 -0.76 -6.31 -12.28
C THR A 32 -0.57 -5.85 -10.84
N TRP A 33 -1.62 -5.93 -10.04
CA TRP A 33 -1.57 -5.57 -8.62
C TRP A 33 -2.61 -6.38 -7.86
N ARG A 34 -2.40 -6.53 -6.55
CA ARG A 34 -3.41 -7.10 -5.66
C ARG A 34 -3.21 -6.63 -4.22
N VAL A 35 -4.30 -6.48 -3.50
CA VAL A 35 -4.28 -6.22 -2.06
C VAL A 35 -3.94 -7.54 -1.35
N ILE A 36 -2.86 -7.55 -0.58
CA ILE A 36 -2.43 -8.75 0.13
C ILE A 36 -2.76 -8.71 1.63
N ASP A 37 -3.00 -7.52 2.19
CA ASP A 37 -3.48 -7.37 3.56
C ASP A 37 -4.02 -5.96 3.78
N SER A 38 -4.92 -5.82 4.74
CA SER A 38 -5.43 -4.52 5.17
C SER A 38 -6.00 -4.63 6.58
N ASP A 39 -6.11 -3.49 7.26
CA ASP A 39 -6.79 -3.39 8.55
C ASP A 39 -7.49 -2.03 8.64
N GLY A 40 -8.71 -2.04 9.18
CA GLY A 40 -9.52 -0.83 9.29
C GLY A 40 -10.05 -0.31 7.95
N ILE A 41 -10.09 -1.17 6.93
CA ILE A 41 -10.53 -0.82 5.59
C ILE A 41 -11.67 -1.74 5.17
N LEU A 42 -12.78 -1.15 4.71
CA LEU A 42 -13.93 -1.88 4.23
C LEU A 42 -13.87 -1.99 2.70
N GLY A 43 -13.92 -3.23 2.19
CA GLY A 43 -13.94 -3.50 0.75
C GLY A 43 -12.55 -3.61 0.14
N ASN A 44 -12.53 -3.97 -1.15
CA ASN A 44 -11.31 -4.24 -1.91
C ASN A 44 -11.18 -3.36 -3.15
N ASP A 45 -12.17 -2.55 -3.45
CA ASP A 45 -12.13 -1.66 -4.61
C ASP A 45 -11.62 -0.28 -4.21
N TYR A 46 -11.16 0.47 -5.21
CA TYR A 46 -10.58 1.80 -5.04
C TYR A 46 -11.48 2.71 -4.20
N ARG A 47 -12.76 2.81 -4.56
CA ARG A 47 -13.68 3.75 -3.91
C ARG A 47 -13.90 3.43 -2.44
N ARG A 48 -14.13 2.16 -2.11
CA ARG A 48 -14.35 1.74 -0.72
C ARG A 48 -13.10 1.92 0.13
N ILE A 49 -11.94 1.65 -0.44
CA ILE A 49 -10.67 1.84 0.26
C ILE A 49 -10.44 3.31 0.55
N VAL A 50 -10.63 4.18 -0.44
CA VAL A 50 -10.49 5.63 -0.26
C VAL A 50 -11.49 6.14 0.76
N ASP A 51 -12.75 5.74 0.68
CA ASP A 51 -13.79 6.15 1.62
C ASP A 51 -13.45 5.73 3.05
N SER A 52 -12.95 4.49 3.23
CA SER A 52 -12.53 4.01 4.55
C SER A 52 -11.42 4.86 5.15
N LEU A 53 -10.42 5.19 4.35
CA LEU A 53 -9.31 6.05 4.80
C LEU A 53 -9.77 7.47 5.08
N ASP A 54 -10.64 8.02 4.25
CA ASP A 54 -11.17 9.38 4.44
C ASP A 54 -12.00 9.48 5.72
N ILE A 55 -12.76 8.46 6.06
CA ILE A 55 -13.48 8.41 7.34
C ILE A 55 -12.48 8.44 8.51
N GLY A 56 -11.42 7.63 8.44
CA GLY A 56 -10.37 7.64 9.46
C GLY A 56 -9.69 8.99 9.59
N VAL A 57 -9.40 9.64 8.47
CA VAL A 57 -8.81 10.98 8.42
C VAL A 57 -9.73 12.01 9.06
N SER A 58 -11.04 11.90 8.85
CA SER A 58 -12.01 12.85 9.41
C SER A 58 -12.03 12.88 10.94
N LEU A 59 -11.53 11.81 11.58
CA LEU A 59 -11.41 11.73 13.04
C LEU A 59 -10.20 12.50 13.58
N ASN A 60 -9.26 12.90 12.72
CA ASN A 60 -8.10 13.69 13.11
C ASN A 60 -7.78 14.74 12.04
N ARG A 61 -8.47 15.87 12.10
CA ARG A 61 -8.39 16.95 11.10
C ARG A 61 -7.16 17.84 11.22
N LYS A 62 -6.31 17.60 12.21
CA LYS A 62 -5.12 18.45 12.45
C LYS A 62 -3.98 18.17 11.48
N ILE A 63 -4.03 17.06 10.75
CA ILE A 63 -2.97 16.63 9.84
C ILE A 63 -3.36 17.00 8.42
N SER A 64 -2.55 17.83 7.75
CA SER A 64 -2.86 18.32 6.39
C SER A 64 -2.62 17.26 5.31
N LYS A 65 -1.66 16.35 5.51
CA LYS A 65 -1.36 15.24 4.58
C LYS A 65 -1.33 13.95 5.39
N PRO A 66 -2.50 13.36 5.66
CA PRO A 66 -2.62 12.31 6.66
C PRO A 66 -2.17 10.92 6.20
N ILE A 67 -2.09 10.68 4.91
CA ILE A 67 -1.83 9.33 4.39
C ILE A 67 -0.36 9.16 4.07
N GLY A 68 0.27 8.19 4.73
CA GLY A 68 1.65 7.80 4.47
C GLY A 68 1.75 6.75 3.38
N HIS A 69 2.91 6.69 2.74
CA HIS A 69 3.17 5.77 1.63
C HIS A 69 4.61 5.27 1.72
N ILE A 70 4.78 3.96 1.77
CA ILE A 70 6.10 3.31 1.82
C ILE A 70 6.14 2.26 0.72
N SER A 71 7.24 2.24 -0.03
CA SER A 71 7.51 1.20 -1.03
C SER A 71 8.63 0.31 -0.53
N VAL A 72 8.43 -1.01 -0.57
CA VAL A 72 9.44 -2.00 -0.18
C VAL A 72 9.73 -2.88 -1.38
N SER A 73 10.98 -2.89 -1.83
CA SER A 73 11.43 -3.64 -3.00
C SER A 73 12.49 -4.67 -2.66
N PHE A 74 12.58 -5.69 -3.51
CA PHE A 74 13.48 -6.83 -3.32
C PHE A 74 14.25 -7.09 -4.62
N ASP A 75 15.36 -7.82 -4.49
CA ASP A 75 16.06 -8.34 -5.65
C ASP A 75 15.20 -9.39 -6.35
N LYS A 76 15.25 -9.40 -7.67
CA LYS A 76 14.52 -10.38 -8.49
C LYS A 76 14.87 -11.82 -8.13
N ALA A 77 16.11 -12.07 -7.69
CA ALA A 77 16.56 -13.38 -7.24
C ALA A 77 15.79 -13.91 -6.04
N ASP A 78 15.19 -13.04 -5.25
CA ASP A 78 14.41 -13.42 -4.06
C ASP A 78 12.97 -13.84 -4.40
N LEU A 79 12.52 -13.65 -5.62
CA LEU A 79 11.14 -13.89 -6.05
C LEU A 79 10.57 -15.24 -5.59
N PRO A 80 11.30 -16.37 -5.68
CA PRO A 80 10.76 -17.66 -5.22
C PRO A 80 10.39 -17.71 -3.73
N ARG A 81 10.96 -16.82 -2.92
CA ARG A 81 10.70 -16.75 -1.47
C ARG A 81 9.59 -15.77 -1.12
N LEU A 82 9.20 -14.92 -2.07
CA LEU A 82 8.29 -13.80 -1.83
C LEU A 82 6.84 -14.19 -2.06
N THR A 83 6.31 -15.03 -1.15
CA THR A 83 4.88 -15.29 -1.11
C THR A 83 4.15 -14.07 -0.55
N ASP A 84 2.85 -13.97 -0.80
CA ASP A 84 2.05 -12.89 -0.22
C ASP A 84 2.14 -12.88 1.30
N ASP A 85 2.01 -14.05 1.92
CA ASP A 85 2.10 -14.17 3.38
C ASP A 85 3.45 -13.71 3.93
N PHE A 86 4.54 -14.04 3.24
CA PHE A 86 5.86 -13.60 3.65
C PHE A 86 6.02 -12.08 3.51
N MET A 87 5.51 -11.51 2.43
CA MET A 87 5.52 -10.05 2.24
C MET A 87 4.70 -9.33 3.33
N VAL A 88 3.54 -9.88 3.69
CA VAL A 88 2.72 -9.32 4.77
C VAL A 88 3.46 -9.37 6.10
N LEU A 89 4.13 -10.48 6.40
CA LEU A 89 4.94 -10.61 7.62
C LEU A 89 6.03 -9.54 7.69
N LEU A 90 6.77 -9.36 6.60
CA LEU A 90 7.82 -8.35 6.51
C LEU A 90 7.27 -6.93 6.63
N ALA A 91 6.14 -6.66 5.98
CA ALA A 91 5.49 -5.36 6.03
C ALA A 91 5.07 -5.00 7.46
N LYS A 92 4.44 -5.94 8.16
CA LYS A 92 4.00 -5.72 9.54
C LYS A 92 5.17 -5.52 10.49
N GLU A 93 6.24 -6.27 10.34
CA GLU A 93 7.45 -6.08 11.14
C GLU A 93 8.08 -4.71 10.88
N TYR A 94 8.15 -4.30 9.63
CA TYR A 94 8.67 -2.98 9.27
C TYR A 94 7.81 -1.87 9.88
N MET A 95 6.48 -1.98 9.76
CA MET A 95 5.57 -1.00 10.34
C MET A 95 5.74 -0.90 11.85
N GLU A 96 5.85 -2.03 12.54
CA GLU A 96 6.05 -2.03 14.00
C GLU A 96 7.35 -1.33 14.39
N ARG A 97 8.45 -1.60 13.69
CA ARG A 97 9.74 -0.96 13.95
C ARG A 97 9.72 0.54 13.66
N MET A 98 8.89 0.98 12.72
CA MET A 98 8.72 2.39 12.39
C MET A 98 7.72 3.12 13.29
N GLY A 99 7.11 2.40 14.25
CA GLY A 99 6.11 3.00 15.14
C GLY A 99 4.75 3.21 14.50
N ILE A 100 4.48 2.58 13.36
CA ILE A 100 3.18 2.65 12.69
C ILE A 100 2.28 1.57 13.33
N LYS A 101 1.50 1.99 14.33
CA LYS A 101 0.68 1.09 15.15
C LYS A 101 -0.73 1.62 15.27
N ASP A 102 -1.67 0.69 15.50
CA ASP A 102 -3.07 1.01 15.81
C ASP A 102 -3.69 1.95 14.79
N THR A 103 -3.38 1.74 13.52
CA THR A 103 -3.83 2.60 12.43
C THR A 103 -4.37 1.78 11.26
N GLN A 104 -5.16 2.44 10.43
CA GLN A 104 -5.60 1.85 9.17
C GLN A 104 -4.40 1.64 8.25
N TYR A 105 -4.33 0.50 7.60
CA TYR A 105 -3.31 0.28 6.58
C TYR A 105 -3.83 -0.60 5.44
N LEU A 106 -3.16 -0.48 4.31
CA LEU A 106 -3.39 -1.26 3.11
C LEU A 106 -2.02 -1.69 2.57
N ILE A 107 -1.88 -2.97 2.24
CA ILE A 107 -0.66 -3.48 1.61
C ILE A 107 -1.03 -3.99 0.23
N VAL A 108 -0.42 -3.41 -0.79
CA VAL A 108 -0.67 -3.75 -2.20
C VAL A 108 0.61 -4.27 -2.83
N ARG A 109 0.56 -5.48 -3.37
CA ARG A 109 1.67 -6.07 -4.12
C ARG A 109 1.52 -5.71 -5.60
N HIS A 110 2.59 -5.19 -6.20
CA HIS A 110 2.67 -5.00 -7.62
C HIS A 110 3.29 -6.24 -8.28
N LEU A 111 2.66 -6.68 -9.35
CA LEU A 111 3.05 -7.86 -10.11
C LEU A 111 3.63 -7.43 -11.47
N GLU A 112 4.36 -8.35 -12.12
CA GLU A 112 4.91 -8.13 -13.47
C GLU A 112 5.83 -6.91 -13.56
N THR A 113 6.63 -6.69 -12.52
CA THR A 113 7.64 -5.63 -12.46
C THR A 113 9.03 -6.23 -12.45
N ASP A 114 10.04 -5.44 -12.87
CA ASP A 114 11.45 -5.88 -12.88
C ASP A 114 11.95 -6.23 -11.48
N SER A 115 11.50 -5.48 -10.47
CA SER A 115 11.83 -5.73 -9.07
C SER A 115 10.56 -6.06 -8.30
N PRO A 116 10.50 -7.23 -7.61
CA PRO A 116 9.38 -7.52 -6.74
C PRO A 116 9.23 -6.45 -5.68
N HIS A 117 8.01 -5.95 -5.47
CA HIS A 117 7.78 -4.92 -4.45
C HIS A 117 6.32 -4.88 -4.01
N PHE A 118 6.14 -4.27 -2.85
CA PHE A 118 4.82 -3.94 -2.35
C PHE A 118 4.80 -2.51 -1.83
N HIS A 119 3.61 -1.96 -1.72
CA HIS A 119 3.37 -0.63 -1.16
C HIS A 119 2.57 -0.76 0.13
N ILE A 120 2.96 0.02 1.13
CA ILE A 120 2.21 0.20 2.37
C ILE A 120 1.59 1.59 2.33
N VAL A 121 0.27 1.64 2.46
CA VAL A 121 -0.49 2.89 2.58
C VAL A 121 -1.11 2.89 3.97
N TYR A 122 -0.89 3.95 4.76
CA TYR A 122 -1.37 3.99 6.14
C TYR A 122 -1.83 5.37 6.55
N ASN A 123 -2.73 5.40 7.51
CA ASN A 123 -3.26 6.64 8.07
C ASN A 123 -2.43 7.15 9.25
#